data_09999220fcf04aea2050700523fc60c6
#
_entry.id   09999220fcf04aea2050700523fc60c6
#
_cell.length_a   1.000
_cell.length_b   1.000
_cell.length_c   1.000
_cell.angle_alpha   90.00
_cell.angle_beta   90.00
_cell.angle_gamma   90.00
#
_symmetry.space_group_name_H-M   'P 1'
#
loop_
_entity.id
_entity.type
_entity.pdbx_description
1 polymer ?
#
loop_
_entity_poly.entity_id
_entity_poly.type
_entity_poly.pdbx_seq_one_letter_code
_entity_poly.pdbx_strand_id
1 'polypeptide(L)'
;MDDNTDTVIYSFSKIVNLLISCNPNTIELLGLAPENYLYLNDIGRMVLDNKRIFLSKRAIQSFGGYADAQLRRLQNALARDTFPQSEKEQHIFNSVKNTIHSFNSSYNNFKNGSLKIFIDKAVNPEFETEIFVNANLNHYPLRDYVGMWNTMQNVVKDYEKIGKRNKKKDDLHLNKHAMHLIRLFMMALDILEKGEINTYREKEHCLLMDIRLGKYQNKEGTFSDSFYDMLREYERRLYYAAENTDLPDEPDIKSVQELVMTINERVIHDEI
;
A
#
# COMPACT_ATOMS: atom_id res chain seq x y z
N MET A 1 -18.03 -1.73 -2.27
CA MET A 1 -17.56 -0.95 -1.11
C MET A 1 -18.70 -0.05 -0.71
N ASP A 2 -19.13 -0.10 0.52
CA ASP A 2 -20.13 0.84 1.03
C ASP A 2 -19.37 2.01 1.66
N ASP A 3 -19.38 3.16 0.99
CA ASP A 3 -18.62 4.34 1.39
C ASP A 3 -19.14 4.96 2.71
N ASN A 4 -20.34 4.58 3.15
CA ASN A 4 -20.93 5.08 4.39
C ASN A 4 -20.50 4.29 5.64
N THR A 5 -20.12 3.01 5.48
CA THR A 5 -19.80 2.12 6.59
C THR A 5 -18.34 1.66 6.61
N ASP A 6 -17.53 2.05 5.61
CA ASP A 6 -16.15 1.55 5.37
C ASP A 6 -16.08 0.01 5.36
N THR A 7 -17.17 -0.61 4.86
CA THR A 7 -17.33 -2.07 4.84
C THR A 7 -16.90 -2.64 3.50
N VAL A 8 -16.08 -3.69 3.53
CA VAL A 8 -15.64 -4.41 2.33
C VAL A 8 -16.04 -5.87 2.43
N ILE A 9 -16.76 -6.36 1.43
CA ILE A 9 -17.15 -7.76 1.32
C ILE A 9 -16.28 -8.44 0.26
N TYR A 10 -15.67 -9.55 0.62
CA TYR A 10 -14.89 -10.38 -0.30
C TYR A 10 -15.60 -11.72 -0.56
N SER A 11 -15.48 -12.23 -1.78
CA SER A 11 -15.82 -13.63 -2.03
C SER A 11 -14.85 -14.55 -1.29
N PHE A 12 -15.28 -15.78 -0.96
CA PHE A 12 -14.43 -16.76 -0.28
C PHE A 12 -13.14 -17.03 -1.04
N SER A 13 -13.21 -17.24 -2.36
CA SER A 13 -12.02 -17.43 -3.19
C SER A 13 -11.06 -16.23 -3.16
N LYS A 14 -11.59 -15.02 -3.09
CA LYS A 14 -10.76 -13.80 -2.97
C LYS A 14 -10.03 -13.75 -1.64
N ILE A 15 -10.71 -14.05 -0.54
CA ILE A 15 -10.10 -14.07 0.80
C ILE A 15 -8.99 -15.13 0.87
N VAL A 16 -9.24 -16.34 0.37
CA VAL A 16 -8.25 -17.44 0.34
C VAL A 16 -6.99 -17.01 -0.44
N ASN A 17 -7.14 -16.39 -1.62
CA ASN A 17 -6.01 -15.90 -2.41
C ASN A 17 -5.22 -14.81 -1.67
N LEU A 18 -5.88 -13.93 -0.95
CA LEU A 18 -5.22 -12.90 -0.13
C LEU A 18 -4.47 -13.52 1.06
N LEU A 19 -5.01 -14.57 1.68
CA LEU A 19 -4.34 -15.32 2.75
C LEU A 19 -3.12 -16.07 2.22
N ILE A 20 -3.22 -16.76 1.08
CA ILE A 20 -2.10 -17.43 0.40
C ILE A 20 -0.97 -16.44 0.09
N SER A 21 -1.31 -15.22 -0.32
CA SER A 21 -0.33 -14.16 -0.59
C SER A 21 0.23 -13.50 0.67
N CYS A 22 -0.22 -13.95 1.85
CA CYS A 22 0.12 -13.36 3.15
C CYS A 22 -0.13 -11.85 3.20
N ASN A 23 -1.24 -11.39 2.58
CA ASN A 23 -1.58 -9.96 2.57
C ASN A 23 -1.77 -9.44 4.00
N PRO A 24 -1.03 -8.40 4.45
CA PRO A 24 -1.06 -7.94 5.84
C PRO A 24 -2.46 -7.61 6.36
N ASN A 25 -3.28 -6.92 5.55
CA ASN A 25 -4.62 -6.52 5.96
C ASN A 25 -5.61 -7.69 6.08
N THR A 26 -5.32 -8.81 5.42
CA THR A 26 -6.20 -9.98 5.42
C THR A 26 -5.73 -11.03 6.42
N ILE A 27 -4.42 -11.25 6.51
CA ILE A 27 -3.86 -12.23 7.45
C ILE A 27 -4.14 -11.83 8.91
N GLU A 28 -4.22 -10.52 9.19
CA GLU A 28 -4.62 -9.99 10.50
C GLU A 28 -5.96 -10.55 10.99
N LEU A 29 -6.91 -10.81 10.07
CA LEU A 29 -8.23 -11.35 10.43
C LEU A 29 -8.13 -12.71 11.13
N LEU A 30 -7.11 -13.50 10.82
CA LEU A 30 -6.88 -14.81 11.45
C LEU A 30 -6.32 -14.74 12.88
N GLY A 31 -5.92 -13.55 13.32
CA GLY A 31 -5.34 -13.29 14.63
C GLY A 31 -6.17 -12.35 15.50
N LEU A 32 -7.39 -12.03 15.12
CA LEU A 32 -8.26 -11.18 15.93
C LEU A 32 -8.67 -11.87 17.22
N ALA A 33 -8.87 -11.11 18.28
CA ALA A 33 -9.50 -11.60 19.49
C ALA A 33 -10.99 -11.93 19.22
N PRO A 34 -11.55 -12.96 19.88
CA PRO A 34 -12.90 -13.45 19.59
C PRO A 34 -13.99 -12.37 19.62
N GLU A 35 -13.87 -11.40 20.50
CA GLU A 35 -14.79 -10.26 20.66
C GLU A 35 -14.78 -9.28 19.48
N ASN A 36 -13.78 -9.36 18.62
CA ASN A 36 -13.66 -8.49 17.44
C ASN A 36 -14.32 -9.09 16.18
N TYR A 37 -14.82 -10.33 16.24
CA TYR A 37 -15.62 -10.89 15.16
C TYR A 37 -17.09 -10.50 15.36
N LEU A 38 -17.63 -9.68 14.48
CA LEU A 38 -19.05 -9.29 14.51
C LEU A 38 -19.97 -10.49 14.27
N TYR A 39 -19.53 -11.42 13.43
CA TYR A 39 -20.20 -12.68 13.14
C TYR A 39 -19.17 -13.74 12.74
N LEU A 40 -19.30 -14.92 13.29
CA LEU A 40 -18.41 -16.05 13.00
C LEU A 40 -19.24 -17.35 13.01
N ASN A 41 -19.46 -17.92 11.84
CA ASN A 41 -20.09 -19.23 11.68
C ASN A 41 -19.06 -20.36 11.68
N ASP A 42 -19.52 -21.60 11.52
CA ASP A 42 -18.66 -22.79 11.52
C ASP A 42 -17.66 -22.79 10.36
N ILE A 43 -18.03 -22.25 9.20
CA ILE A 43 -17.11 -22.07 8.07
C ILE A 43 -15.95 -21.12 8.43
N GLY A 44 -16.28 -19.99 9.05
CA GLY A 44 -15.25 -19.06 9.53
C GLY A 44 -14.33 -19.70 10.58
N ARG A 45 -14.89 -20.52 11.49
CA ARG A 45 -14.12 -21.28 12.49
C ARG A 45 -13.16 -22.27 11.83
N MET A 46 -13.61 -23.00 10.80
CA MET A 46 -12.73 -23.90 10.04
C MET A 46 -11.51 -23.18 9.46
N VAL A 47 -11.69 -21.97 8.94
CA VAL A 47 -10.56 -21.15 8.43
C VAL A 47 -9.62 -20.75 9.57
N LEU A 48 -10.16 -20.31 10.71
CA LEU A 48 -9.36 -19.89 11.86
C LEU A 48 -8.59 -21.07 12.48
N ASP A 49 -9.19 -22.24 12.58
CA ASP A 49 -8.57 -23.45 13.14
C ASP A 49 -7.40 -23.94 12.26
N ASN A 50 -7.49 -23.67 10.95
CA ASN A 50 -6.46 -24.04 9.98
C ASN A 50 -5.52 -22.87 9.61
N LYS A 51 -5.50 -21.78 10.36
CA LYS A 51 -4.73 -20.57 10.02
C LYS A 51 -3.25 -20.80 9.71
N ARG A 52 -2.61 -21.81 10.30
CA ARG A 52 -1.18 -22.10 10.12
C ARG A 52 -0.82 -22.51 8.69
N ILE A 53 -1.75 -23.14 7.93
CA ILE A 53 -1.49 -23.56 6.55
C ILE A 53 -1.24 -22.38 5.59
N PHE A 54 -1.66 -21.18 5.99
CA PHE A 54 -1.46 -19.95 5.21
C PHE A 54 -0.11 -19.25 5.53
N LEU A 55 0.58 -19.66 6.61
CA LEU A 55 1.82 -19.00 7.03
C LEU A 55 3.02 -19.57 6.27
N SER A 56 3.85 -18.69 5.76
CA SER A 56 5.06 -19.04 5.02
C SER A 56 6.04 -17.87 5.02
N LYS A 57 7.23 -18.10 4.46
CA LYS A 57 8.22 -17.04 4.22
C LYS A 57 7.74 -15.93 3.28
N ARG A 58 6.60 -16.10 2.60
CA ARG A 58 5.95 -15.01 1.85
C ARG A 58 5.65 -13.79 2.71
N ALA A 59 5.51 -13.96 4.03
CA ALA A 59 5.38 -12.85 4.97
C ALA A 59 6.50 -11.82 4.82
N ILE A 60 7.74 -12.23 4.50
CA ILE A 60 8.89 -11.35 4.31
C ILE A 60 8.60 -10.34 3.20
N GLN A 61 8.20 -10.85 2.03
CA GLN A 61 7.96 -10.01 0.86
C GLN A 61 6.69 -9.16 1.02
N SER A 62 5.62 -9.75 1.57
CA SER A 62 4.35 -9.06 1.76
C SER A 62 4.46 -7.94 2.80
N PHE A 63 4.90 -8.25 4.00
CA PHE A 63 5.03 -7.25 5.07
C PHE A 63 6.16 -6.27 4.80
N GLY A 64 7.30 -6.74 4.27
CA GLY A 64 8.41 -5.88 3.84
C GLY A 64 7.96 -4.88 2.78
N GLY A 65 7.27 -5.31 1.73
CA GLY A 65 6.74 -4.43 0.70
C GLY A 65 5.74 -3.39 1.23
N TYR A 66 4.87 -3.76 2.18
CA TYR A 66 3.98 -2.82 2.85
C TYR A 66 4.74 -1.85 3.77
N ALA A 67 5.74 -2.34 4.51
CA ALA A 67 6.60 -1.51 5.35
C ALA A 67 7.38 -0.49 4.50
N ASP A 68 7.99 -0.91 3.40
CA ASP A 68 8.66 -0.02 2.43
C ASP A 68 7.71 1.04 1.87
N ALA A 69 6.47 0.67 1.56
CA ALA A 69 5.48 1.62 1.08
C ALA A 69 5.10 2.65 2.16
N GLN A 70 4.99 2.24 3.43
CA GLN A 70 4.75 3.16 4.55
C GLN A 70 5.96 4.05 4.80
N LEU A 71 7.17 3.50 4.78
CA LEU A 71 8.41 4.26 4.93
C LEU A 71 8.56 5.32 3.84
N ARG A 72 8.31 4.97 2.57
CA ARG A 72 8.31 5.95 1.47
C ARG A 72 7.25 7.03 1.65
N ARG A 73 6.07 6.70 2.15
CA ARG A 73 5.02 7.70 2.46
C ARG A 73 5.47 8.65 3.56
N LEU A 74 6.14 8.11 4.59
CA LEU A 74 6.71 8.87 5.68
C LEU A 74 7.81 9.81 5.18
N GLN A 75 8.80 9.29 4.46
CA GLN A 75 9.91 10.05 3.87
C GLN A 75 9.41 11.14 2.91
N ASN A 76 8.44 10.82 2.04
CA ASN A 76 7.85 11.79 1.13
C ASN A 76 7.05 12.88 1.85
N ALA A 77 6.45 12.58 3.00
CA ALA A 77 5.76 13.57 3.80
C ALA A 77 6.78 14.49 4.51
N LEU A 78 7.83 13.92 5.09
CA LEU A 78 8.92 14.67 5.75
C LEU A 78 9.68 15.54 4.76
N ALA A 79 10.05 15.01 3.60
CA ALA A 79 10.72 15.79 2.55
C ALA A 79 9.89 17.01 2.11
N ARG A 80 8.54 16.87 2.12
CA ARG A 80 7.65 18.01 1.84
C ARG A 80 7.69 19.08 2.92
N ASP A 81 7.92 18.71 4.17
CA ASP A 81 7.88 19.66 5.28
C ASP A 81 9.23 20.34 5.54
N THR A 82 10.34 19.75 5.10
CA THR A 82 11.69 20.29 5.24
C THR A 82 12.14 21.19 4.07
N PHE A 83 11.53 21.05 2.89
CA PHE A 83 11.88 21.88 1.73
C PHE A 83 10.97 23.10 1.61
N PRO A 84 11.49 24.26 1.19
CA PRO A 84 10.69 25.43 0.81
C PRO A 84 9.60 25.06 -0.22
N GLN A 85 8.47 25.76 -0.21
CA GLN A 85 7.34 25.48 -1.10
C GLN A 85 7.74 25.38 -2.58
N SER A 86 8.64 26.25 -3.01
CA SER A 86 9.19 26.26 -4.37
C SER A 86 9.97 25.01 -4.74
N GLU A 87 10.74 24.42 -3.80
CA GLU A 87 11.49 23.18 -4.06
C GLU A 87 10.60 21.95 -4.05
N LYS A 88 9.55 21.95 -3.22
CA LYS A 88 8.51 20.89 -3.18
C LYS A 88 7.78 20.80 -4.51
N GLU A 89 7.35 21.93 -5.03
CA GLU A 89 6.69 22.02 -6.33
C GLU A 89 7.64 21.59 -7.44
N GLN A 90 8.91 21.96 -7.35
CA GLN A 90 9.93 21.58 -8.31
C GLN A 90 10.18 20.08 -8.37
N HIS A 91 10.20 19.39 -7.22
CA HIS A 91 10.38 17.92 -7.19
C HIS A 91 9.20 17.19 -7.83
N ILE A 92 7.96 17.57 -7.48
CA ILE A 92 6.75 17.01 -8.08
C ILE A 92 6.69 17.35 -9.57
N PHE A 93 7.03 18.58 -9.91
CA PHE A 93 7.07 19.08 -11.27
C PHE A 93 8.09 18.31 -12.13
N ASN A 94 9.26 17.98 -11.59
CA ASN A 94 10.25 17.15 -12.27
C ASN A 94 9.73 15.72 -12.52
N SER A 95 8.99 15.14 -11.58
CA SER A 95 8.36 13.83 -11.78
C SER A 95 7.34 13.86 -12.93
N VAL A 96 6.50 14.90 -13.00
CA VAL A 96 5.55 15.09 -14.10
C VAL A 96 6.29 15.36 -15.42
N LYS A 97 7.34 16.18 -15.40
CA LYS A 97 8.17 16.43 -16.59
C LYS A 97 8.77 15.14 -17.16
N ASN A 98 9.22 14.23 -16.31
CA ASN A 98 9.76 12.95 -16.77
C ASN A 98 8.68 12.09 -17.45
N THR A 99 7.45 12.07 -16.91
CA THR A 99 6.31 11.38 -17.53
C THR A 99 5.93 12.03 -18.88
N ILE A 100 5.90 13.36 -18.94
CA ILE A 100 5.68 14.12 -20.19
C ILE A 100 6.80 13.85 -21.20
N HIS A 101 8.06 13.84 -20.75
CA HIS A 101 9.19 13.53 -21.62
C HIS A 101 9.07 12.12 -22.23
N SER A 102 8.76 11.13 -21.42
CA SER A 102 8.54 9.75 -21.89
C SER A 102 7.40 9.66 -22.90
N PHE A 103 6.27 10.34 -22.63
CA PHE A 103 5.16 10.43 -23.57
C PHE A 103 5.59 11.08 -24.88
N ASN A 104 6.23 12.25 -24.82
CA ASN A 104 6.67 12.98 -26.00
C ASN A 104 7.68 12.18 -26.83
N SER A 105 8.58 11.42 -26.18
CA SER A 105 9.53 10.55 -26.87
C SER A 105 8.84 9.48 -27.73
N SER A 106 7.68 9.00 -27.25
CA SER A 106 6.91 7.99 -27.98
C SER A 106 5.97 8.56 -29.05
N TYR A 107 5.45 9.77 -28.85
CA TYR A 107 4.33 10.30 -29.65
C TYR A 107 4.59 11.65 -30.34
N ASN A 108 5.75 12.30 -30.11
CA ASN A 108 6.03 13.62 -30.69
C ASN A 108 6.05 13.62 -32.23
N ASN A 109 6.43 12.51 -32.83
CA ASN A 109 6.40 12.36 -34.29
C ASN A 109 6.25 10.89 -34.67
N PHE A 110 5.20 10.54 -35.43
CA PHE A 110 4.92 9.20 -35.91
C PHE A 110 4.24 9.26 -37.28
N LYS A 111 4.10 8.12 -37.97
CA LYS A 111 3.67 8.04 -39.37
C LYS A 111 2.41 8.84 -39.69
N ASN A 112 1.42 8.85 -38.78
CA ASN A 112 0.09 9.42 -39.03
C ASN A 112 -0.20 10.66 -38.16
N GLY A 113 0.86 11.32 -37.64
CA GLY A 113 0.68 12.54 -36.86
C GLY A 113 1.75 12.81 -35.81
N SER A 114 1.41 13.68 -34.90
CA SER A 114 2.24 14.02 -33.76
C SER A 114 1.38 14.46 -32.57
N LEU A 115 1.83 14.12 -31.37
CA LEU A 115 1.27 14.63 -30.13
C LEU A 115 2.41 15.15 -29.26
N LYS A 116 2.19 16.30 -28.64
CA LYS A 116 3.13 16.87 -27.70
C LYS A 116 2.35 17.40 -26.49
N ILE A 117 2.72 16.93 -25.31
CA ILE A 117 2.22 17.45 -24.04
C ILE A 117 3.27 18.40 -23.46
N PHE A 118 2.82 19.52 -22.92
CA PHE A 118 3.68 20.50 -22.28
C PHE A 118 2.93 21.23 -21.18
N ILE A 119 3.68 21.87 -20.28
CA ILE A 119 3.15 22.70 -19.22
C ILE A 119 3.41 24.16 -19.62
N ASP A 120 2.40 24.99 -19.51
CA ASP A 120 2.48 26.42 -19.79
C ASP A 120 1.60 27.19 -18.78
N LYS A 121 1.61 28.51 -18.87
CA LYS A 121 0.79 29.38 -18.04
C LYS A 121 -0.68 29.04 -18.19
N ALA A 122 -1.37 28.87 -17.08
CA ALA A 122 -2.79 28.54 -17.09
C ALA A 122 -3.64 29.65 -17.73
N VAL A 123 -4.70 29.22 -18.42
CA VAL A 123 -5.74 30.12 -18.92
C VAL A 123 -6.63 30.60 -17.78
N ASN A 124 -6.93 29.70 -16.81
CA ASN A 124 -7.65 30.05 -15.61
C ASN A 124 -6.71 30.77 -14.62
N PRO A 125 -7.04 32.04 -14.20
CA PRO A 125 -6.20 32.84 -13.31
C PRO A 125 -6.07 32.27 -11.89
N GLU A 126 -6.88 31.26 -11.51
CA GLU A 126 -6.76 30.55 -10.22
C GLU A 126 -5.56 29.59 -10.18
N PHE A 127 -4.96 29.28 -11.34
CA PHE A 127 -3.83 28.39 -11.47
C PHE A 127 -2.63 29.12 -12.06
N GLU A 128 -1.43 28.83 -11.62
CA GLU A 128 -0.21 29.38 -12.21
C GLU A 128 0.14 28.71 -13.53
N THR A 129 -0.01 27.38 -13.57
CA THR A 129 0.32 26.56 -14.74
C THR A 129 -0.76 25.54 -15.01
N GLU A 130 -0.83 25.10 -16.25
CA GLU A 130 -1.74 24.05 -16.71
C GLU A 130 -1.06 23.17 -17.75
N ILE A 131 -1.57 21.96 -17.94
CA ILE A 131 -1.07 21.01 -18.92
C ILE A 131 -1.82 21.16 -20.24
N PHE A 132 -1.08 21.30 -21.31
CA PHE A 132 -1.61 21.48 -22.66
C PHE A 132 -1.20 20.33 -23.58
N VAL A 133 -2.00 20.07 -24.61
CA VAL A 133 -1.67 19.13 -25.65
C VAL A 133 -1.77 19.79 -27.03
N ASN A 134 -0.73 19.63 -27.83
CA ASN A 134 -0.79 19.87 -29.24
C ASN A 134 -1.00 18.54 -29.97
N ALA A 135 -2.09 18.42 -30.69
CA ALA A 135 -2.47 17.20 -31.41
C ALA A 135 -2.59 17.49 -32.91
N ASN A 136 -1.85 16.74 -33.71
CA ASN A 136 -2.00 16.70 -35.16
C ASN A 136 -2.17 15.24 -35.57
N LEU A 137 -3.43 14.78 -35.70
CA LEU A 137 -3.78 13.42 -36.08
C LEU A 137 -4.46 13.43 -37.43
N ASN A 138 -3.83 12.81 -38.42
CA ASN A 138 -4.38 12.70 -39.77
C ASN A 138 -4.55 11.24 -40.12
N HIS A 139 -5.81 10.83 -40.33
CA HIS A 139 -6.16 9.45 -40.68
C HIS A 139 -5.56 8.41 -39.70
N TYR A 140 -5.55 8.75 -38.37
CA TYR A 140 -5.01 7.91 -37.33
C TYR A 140 -6.01 6.81 -36.92
N PRO A 141 -5.63 5.53 -36.80
CA PRO A 141 -6.54 4.45 -36.45
C PRO A 141 -7.15 4.66 -35.06
N LEU A 142 -8.49 4.67 -34.98
CA LEU A 142 -9.18 4.87 -33.70
C LEU A 142 -8.83 3.81 -32.65
N ARG A 143 -8.54 2.57 -33.09
CA ARG A 143 -8.10 1.50 -32.20
C ARG A 143 -6.83 1.87 -31.43
N ASP A 144 -5.86 2.47 -32.12
CA ASP A 144 -4.56 2.83 -31.55
C ASP A 144 -4.66 4.10 -30.70
N TYR A 145 -5.66 4.96 -31.00
CA TYR A 145 -5.96 6.15 -30.22
C TYR A 145 -6.30 5.82 -28.75
N VAL A 146 -6.97 4.71 -28.48
CA VAL A 146 -7.35 4.31 -27.11
C VAL A 146 -6.11 4.10 -26.22
N GLY A 147 -5.09 3.44 -26.72
CA GLY A 147 -3.84 3.24 -25.99
C GLY A 147 -3.12 4.56 -25.68
N MET A 148 -3.03 5.42 -26.70
CA MET A 148 -2.44 6.75 -26.57
C MET A 148 -3.23 7.64 -25.60
N TRP A 149 -4.55 7.64 -25.68
CA TRP A 149 -5.44 8.34 -24.75
C TRP A 149 -5.23 7.90 -23.30
N ASN A 150 -5.14 6.60 -23.04
CA ASN A 150 -4.88 6.07 -21.70
C ASN A 150 -3.52 6.57 -21.15
N THR A 151 -2.50 6.65 -22.01
CA THR A 151 -1.19 7.19 -21.61
C THR A 151 -1.28 8.69 -21.27
N MET A 152 -2.02 9.47 -22.07
CA MET A 152 -2.29 10.89 -21.77
C MET A 152 -3.05 11.06 -20.44
N GLN A 153 -4.07 10.23 -20.20
CA GLN A 153 -4.82 10.24 -18.94
C GLN A 153 -3.93 9.99 -17.71
N ASN A 154 -2.92 9.15 -17.83
CA ASN A 154 -1.96 8.93 -16.75
C ASN A 154 -1.12 10.18 -16.45
N VAL A 155 -0.70 10.91 -17.50
CA VAL A 155 0.00 12.19 -17.34
C VAL A 155 -0.89 13.21 -16.64
N VAL A 156 -2.16 13.33 -17.05
CA VAL A 156 -3.15 14.24 -16.43
C VAL A 156 -3.36 13.88 -14.95
N LYS A 157 -3.55 12.59 -14.64
CA LYS A 157 -3.71 12.11 -13.25
C LYS A 157 -2.49 12.41 -12.39
N ASP A 158 -1.29 12.29 -12.95
CA ASP A 158 -0.06 12.63 -12.21
C ASP A 158 0.06 14.14 -11.98
N TYR A 159 -0.34 14.94 -12.95
CA TYR A 159 -0.39 16.40 -12.82
C TYR A 159 -1.43 16.86 -11.78
N GLU A 160 -2.65 16.28 -11.79
CA GLU A 160 -3.68 16.59 -10.80
C GLU A 160 -3.27 16.26 -9.35
N LYS A 161 -2.37 15.30 -9.17
CA LYS A 161 -1.80 14.99 -7.85
C LYS A 161 -0.98 16.15 -7.28
N ILE A 162 -0.47 17.06 -8.11
CA ILE A 162 0.28 18.23 -7.65
C ILE A 162 -0.61 19.08 -6.74
N GLY A 163 -1.80 19.46 -7.19
CA GLY A 163 -2.73 20.28 -6.41
C GLY A 163 -3.26 19.59 -5.15
N LYS A 164 -3.51 18.28 -5.20
CA LYS A 164 -4.01 17.49 -4.06
C LYS A 164 -2.94 17.17 -3.02
N ARG A 165 -1.67 17.07 -3.43
CA ARG A 165 -0.53 16.77 -2.55
C ARG A 165 -0.02 17.98 -1.77
N ASN A 166 -0.42 19.19 -2.15
CA ASN A 166 -0.01 20.43 -1.46
C ASN A 166 -0.74 20.67 -0.13
N LYS A 167 -1.75 19.86 0.23
CA LYS A 167 -2.30 19.88 1.60
C LYS A 167 -1.28 19.23 2.53
N LYS A 168 -0.73 20.02 3.45
CA LYS A 168 0.11 19.54 4.56
C LYS A 168 -0.62 18.37 5.23
N LYS A 169 -0.03 17.19 5.24
CA LYS A 169 -0.53 16.12 6.11
C LYS A 169 -0.28 16.59 7.53
N ASP A 170 -1.33 16.62 8.33
CA ASP A 170 -1.18 16.93 9.73
C ASP A 170 -0.26 15.90 10.43
N ASP A 171 0.36 16.28 11.50
CA ASP A 171 1.29 15.44 12.27
C ASP A 171 0.62 14.14 12.73
N LEU A 172 -0.71 14.15 12.96
CA LEU A 172 -1.48 12.97 13.33
C LEU A 172 -1.47 11.89 12.26
N HIS A 173 -1.58 12.26 10.98
CA HIS A 173 -1.50 11.31 9.87
C HIS A 173 -0.08 10.77 9.69
N LEU A 174 0.93 11.61 9.90
CA LEU A 174 2.33 11.21 9.82
C LEU A 174 2.66 10.19 10.91
N ASN A 175 2.30 10.48 12.15
CA ASN A 175 2.47 9.61 13.29
C ASN A 175 1.68 8.29 13.16
N LYS A 176 0.48 8.34 12.58
CA LYS A 176 -0.29 7.14 12.25
C LYS A 176 0.48 6.23 11.28
N HIS A 177 1.13 6.79 10.25
CA HIS A 177 1.93 6.01 9.30
C HIS A 177 3.17 5.41 9.97
N ALA A 178 3.85 6.18 10.83
CA ALA A 178 5.01 5.71 11.59
C ALA A 178 4.65 4.56 12.55
N MET A 179 3.57 4.71 13.30
CA MET A 179 3.04 3.67 14.19
C MET A 179 2.66 2.40 13.39
N HIS A 180 1.98 2.59 12.25
CA HIS A 180 1.58 1.46 11.41
C HIS A 180 2.78 0.72 10.81
N LEU A 181 3.84 1.44 10.44
CA LEU A 181 5.10 0.84 9.97
C LEU A 181 5.71 -0.09 11.04
N ILE A 182 5.85 0.39 12.26
CA ILE A 182 6.39 -0.42 13.36
C ILE A 182 5.49 -1.63 13.65
N ARG A 183 4.17 -1.46 13.63
CA ARG A 183 3.21 -2.56 13.83
C ARG A 183 3.35 -3.65 12.75
N LEU A 184 3.60 -3.29 11.50
CA LEU A 184 3.83 -4.26 10.41
C LEU A 184 5.10 -5.09 10.66
N PHE A 185 6.18 -4.47 11.11
CA PHE A 185 7.41 -5.20 11.49
C PHE A 185 7.16 -6.17 12.64
N MET A 186 6.45 -5.73 13.70
CA MET A 186 6.12 -6.59 14.83
C MET A 186 5.31 -7.82 14.40
N MET A 187 4.34 -7.63 13.50
CA MET A 187 3.52 -8.74 13.00
C MET A 187 4.32 -9.71 12.14
N ALA A 188 5.15 -9.20 11.23
CA ALA A 188 6.03 -10.02 10.42
C ALA A 188 6.97 -10.87 11.31
N LEU A 189 7.52 -10.28 12.36
CA LEU A 189 8.37 -10.99 13.32
C LEU A 189 7.61 -12.08 14.09
N ASP A 190 6.39 -11.82 14.56
CA ASP A 190 5.59 -12.85 15.21
C ASP A 190 5.29 -14.03 14.28
N ILE A 191 4.99 -13.75 13.01
CA ILE A 191 4.78 -14.79 12.00
C ILE A 191 6.07 -15.60 11.78
N LEU A 192 7.19 -14.94 11.56
CA LEU A 192 8.45 -15.60 11.21
C LEU A 192 9.11 -16.30 12.40
N GLU A 193 9.13 -15.67 13.59
CA GLU A 193 9.81 -16.20 14.77
C GLU A 193 8.95 -17.23 15.53
N LYS A 194 7.60 -17.11 15.50
CA LYS A 194 6.70 -17.90 16.34
C LYS A 194 5.65 -18.71 15.55
N GLY A 195 5.45 -18.40 14.27
CA GLY A 195 4.34 -18.95 13.48
C GLY A 195 2.97 -18.51 14.01
N GLU A 196 2.88 -17.32 14.58
CA GLU A 196 1.68 -16.76 15.20
C GLU A 196 1.26 -15.46 14.55
N ILE A 197 -0.05 -15.19 14.54
CA ILE A 197 -0.61 -13.92 14.10
C ILE A 197 -1.13 -13.21 15.35
N ASN A 198 -0.36 -12.26 15.86
CA ASN A 198 -0.73 -11.51 17.05
C ASN A 198 -1.14 -10.09 16.64
N THR A 199 -2.44 -9.79 16.71
CA THR A 199 -2.99 -8.46 16.43
C THR A 199 -3.21 -7.64 17.69
N TYR A 200 -3.38 -8.30 18.85
CA TYR A 200 -3.53 -7.65 20.14
C TYR A 200 -2.17 -7.40 20.78
N ARG A 201 -1.77 -6.13 20.86
CA ARG A 201 -0.43 -5.66 21.23
C ARG A 201 -0.41 -5.05 22.62
N GLU A 202 -0.83 -5.80 23.65
CA GLU A 202 -0.90 -5.28 25.01
C GLU A 202 0.46 -4.75 25.53
N LYS A 203 1.53 -5.54 25.30
CA LYS A 203 2.87 -5.17 25.77
C LYS A 203 3.47 -3.98 25.02
N GLU A 204 3.20 -3.91 23.70
CA GLU A 204 3.72 -2.87 22.83
C GLU A 204 2.76 -1.67 22.69
N HIS A 205 1.57 -1.75 23.32
CA HIS A 205 0.55 -0.71 23.21
C HIS A 205 1.08 0.67 23.57
N CYS A 206 1.81 0.78 24.68
CA CYS A 206 2.39 2.06 25.10
C CYS A 206 3.35 2.63 24.06
N LEU A 207 4.23 1.80 23.48
CA LEU A 207 5.17 2.22 22.43
C LEU A 207 4.42 2.69 21.17
N LEU A 208 3.43 1.92 20.72
CA LEU A 208 2.64 2.27 19.52
C LEU A 208 1.86 3.57 19.74
N MET A 209 1.29 3.76 20.92
CA MET A 209 0.61 5.01 21.28
C MET A 209 1.59 6.18 21.42
N ASP A 210 2.76 6.00 21.95
CA ASP A 210 3.80 7.03 22.04
C ASP A 210 4.23 7.51 20.65
N ILE A 211 4.39 6.60 19.68
CA ILE A 211 4.65 6.96 18.29
C ILE A 211 3.45 7.73 17.70
N ARG A 212 2.23 7.22 17.89
CA ARG A 212 1.00 7.83 17.37
C ARG A 212 0.76 9.23 17.92
N LEU A 213 1.11 9.48 19.17
CA LEU A 213 0.97 10.77 19.85
C LEU A 213 2.14 11.73 19.60
N GLY A 214 3.13 11.34 18.78
CA GLY A 214 4.22 12.21 18.34
C GLY A 214 5.37 12.32 19.31
N LYS A 215 5.51 11.43 20.31
CA LYS A 215 6.65 11.47 21.24
C LYS A 215 8.02 11.24 20.56
N TYR A 216 7.99 10.68 19.36
CA TYR A 216 9.17 10.45 18.53
C TYR A 216 9.39 11.53 17.47
N GLN A 217 8.56 12.58 17.46
CA GLN A 217 8.77 13.74 16.61
C GLN A 217 9.60 14.81 17.29
N ASN A 218 10.45 15.46 16.49
CA ASN A 218 11.19 16.66 16.89
C ASN A 218 10.28 17.89 16.74
N LYS A 219 10.68 19.02 17.36
CA LYS A 219 9.98 20.31 17.24
C LYS A 219 9.83 20.79 15.80
N GLU A 220 10.68 20.31 14.91
CA GLU A 220 10.70 20.62 13.48
C GLU A 220 9.74 19.75 12.66
N GLY A 221 8.99 18.81 13.30
CA GLY A 221 8.08 17.89 12.63
C GLY A 221 8.75 16.67 12.00
N THR A 222 10.07 16.51 12.15
CA THR A 222 10.82 15.31 11.72
C THR A 222 10.83 14.26 12.84
N PHE A 223 11.14 13.00 12.49
CA PHE A 223 11.33 11.95 13.51
C PHE A 223 12.71 12.02 14.14
N SER A 224 12.76 11.64 15.41
CA SER A 224 14.01 11.58 16.19
C SER A 224 14.93 10.44 15.73
N ASP A 225 16.22 10.55 16.03
CA ASP A 225 17.18 9.48 15.77
C ASP A 225 16.78 8.17 16.45
N SER A 226 16.19 8.23 17.64
CA SER A 226 15.69 7.06 18.37
C SER A 226 14.57 6.31 17.61
N PHE A 227 13.74 6.99 16.83
CA PHE A 227 12.78 6.34 15.94
C PHE A 227 13.47 5.58 14.81
N TYR A 228 14.47 6.20 14.19
CA TYR A 228 15.21 5.56 13.10
C TYR A 228 16.11 4.43 13.61
N ASP A 229 16.66 4.52 14.81
CA ASP A 229 17.39 3.41 15.46
C ASP A 229 16.47 2.21 15.69
N MET A 230 15.30 2.46 16.23
CA MET A 230 14.26 1.43 16.41
C MET A 230 13.86 0.80 15.08
N LEU A 231 13.67 1.59 14.04
CA LEU A 231 13.32 1.11 12.69
C LEU A 231 14.42 0.18 12.16
N ARG A 232 15.69 0.60 12.22
CA ARG A 232 16.84 -0.21 11.80
C ARG A 232 16.94 -1.53 12.57
N GLU A 233 16.64 -1.51 13.85
CA GLU A 233 16.65 -2.74 14.67
C GLU A 233 15.53 -3.70 14.23
N TYR A 234 14.33 -3.21 13.95
CA TYR A 234 13.24 -4.04 13.41
C TYR A 234 13.58 -4.63 12.04
N GLU A 235 14.18 -3.84 11.15
CA GLU A 235 14.64 -4.31 9.84
C GLU A 235 15.69 -5.41 9.99
N ARG A 236 16.70 -5.20 10.83
CA ARG A 236 17.76 -6.18 11.11
C ARG A 236 17.17 -7.50 11.65
N ARG A 237 16.25 -7.42 12.59
CA ARG A 237 15.55 -8.59 13.14
C ARG A 237 14.72 -9.31 12.11
N LEU A 238 14.03 -8.57 11.23
CA LEU A 238 13.22 -9.15 10.16
C LEU A 238 14.10 -9.99 9.21
N TYR A 239 15.24 -9.46 8.78
CA TYR A 239 16.19 -10.20 7.94
C TYR A 239 16.71 -11.46 8.65
N TYR A 240 17.09 -11.34 9.92
CA TYR A 240 17.53 -12.49 10.69
C TYR A 240 16.42 -13.56 10.86
N ALA A 241 15.21 -13.14 11.19
CA ALA A 241 14.07 -14.04 11.32
C ALA A 241 13.73 -14.72 9.98
N ALA A 242 13.89 -14.02 8.86
CA ALA A 242 13.67 -14.53 7.53
C ALA A 242 14.63 -15.69 7.16
N GLU A 243 15.88 -15.60 7.61
CA GLU A 243 16.90 -16.63 7.36
C GLU A 243 16.75 -17.83 8.31
N ASN A 244 16.21 -17.63 9.50
CA ASN A 244 16.20 -18.62 10.58
C ASN A 244 14.79 -19.17 10.91
N THR A 245 13.77 -18.80 10.16
CA THR A 245 12.40 -19.30 10.40
C THR A 245 12.23 -20.75 9.96
N ASP A 246 11.47 -21.52 10.73
CA ASP A 246 11.04 -22.89 10.40
C ASP A 246 9.83 -22.91 9.43
N LEU A 247 9.29 -21.75 9.05
CA LEU A 247 8.17 -21.69 8.12
C LEU A 247 8.59 -22.14 6.71
N PRO A 248 7.69 -22.82 5.98
CA PRO A 248 7.95 -23.21 4.60
C PRO A 248 8.09 -21.97 3.70
N ASP A 249 8.77 -22.12 2.57
CA ASP A 249 8.93 -21.03 1.59
C ASP A 249 7.58 -20.56 1.04
N GLU A 250 6.65 -21.50 0.84
CA GLU A 250 5.31 -21.28 0.30
C GLU A 250 4.25 -21.82 1.28
N PRO A 251 3.02 -21.28 1.28
CA PRO A 251 1.91 -21.84 2.04
C PRO A 251 1.64 -23.30 1.65
N ASP A 252 1.06 -24.08 2.55
CA ASP A 252 0.65 -25.46 2.25
C ASP A 252 -0.57 -25.46 1.31
N ILE A 253 -0.30 -25.30 0.03
CA ILE A 253 -1.33 -25.19 -1.01
C ILE A 253 -2.23 -26.44 -1.05
N LYS A 254 -1.68 -27.63 -0.74
CA LYS A 254 -2.46 -28.85 -0.72
C LYS A 254 -3.50 -28.81 0.40
N SER A 255 -3.09 -28.51 1.61
CA SER A 255 -4.01 -28.38 2.76
C SER A 255 -5.01 -27.23 2.57
N VAL A 256 -4.58 -26.13 1.94
CA VAL A 256 -5.50 -25.03 1.56
C VAL A 256 -6.56 -25.51 0.57
N GLN A 257 -6.18 -26.27 -0.46
CA GLN A 257 -7.14 -26.81 -1.43
C GLN A 257 -8.11 -27.80 -0.75
N GLU A 258 -7.62 -28.69 0.09
CA GLU A 258 -8.47 -29.63 0.87
C GLU A 258 -9.47 -28.86 1.75
N LEU A 259 -9.03 -27.83 2.45
CA LEU A 259 -9.90 -26.95 3.24
C LEU A 259 -10.98 -26.28 2.39
N VAL A 260 -10.60 -25.73 1.24
CA VAL A 260 -11.55 -25.07 0.31
C VAL A 260 -12.57 -26.06 -0.24
N MET A 261 -12.15 -27.27 -0.59
CA MET A 261 -13.06 -28.33 -1.07
C MET A 261 -14.06 -28.70 0.03
N THR A 262 -13.59 -28.98 1.25
CA THR A 262 -14.44 -29.30 2.39
C THR A 262 -15.45 -28.19 2.70
N ILE A 263 -15.02 -26.95 2.67
CA ILE A 263 -15.91 -25.80 2.88
C ILE A 263 -16.97 -25.71 1.76
N ASN A 264 -16.57 -25.88 0.51
CA ASN A 264 -17.51 -25.84 -0.62
C ASN A 264 -18.55 -26.98 -0.54
N GLU A 265 -18.14 -28.20 -0.16
CA GLU A 265 -19.03 -29.34 0.04
C GLU A 265 -20.07 -29.02 1.12
N ARG A 266 -19.66 -28.48 2.27
CA ARG A 266 -20.59 -28.07 3.34
C ARG A 266 -21.58 -27.01 2.89
N VAL A 267 -21.12 -26.02 2.15
CA VAL A 267 -21.98 -24.94 1.60
C VAL A 267 -23.02 -25.52 0.63
N ILE A 268 -22.63 -26.48 -0.23
CA ILE A 268 -23.53 -27.12 -1.18
C ILE A 268 -24.61 -27.98 -0.46
N HIS A 269 -24.26 -28.58 0.67
CA HIS A 269 -25.16 -29.42 1.45
C HIS A 269 -25.95 -28.68 2.53
N ASP A 270 -25.88 -27.32 2.55
CA ASP A 270 -26.51 -26.47 3.58
C ASP A 270 -26.08 -26.79 5.01
N GLU A 271 -24.87 -27.33 5.21
CA GLU A 271 -24.28 -27.66 6.52
C GLU A 271 -23.48 -26.43 7.05
N ILE A 272 -24.13 -25.25 7.14
CA ILE A 272 -23.50 -23.98 7.48
C ILE A 272 -23.78 -23.62 8.94
#